data_bbf15af72300f4f7fe2beb0757dbf111
#
_entry.id   bbf15af72300f4f7fe2beb0757dbf111
#
_cell.length_a   1.000
_cell.length_b   1.000
_cell.length_c   1.000
_cell.angle_alpha   90.00
_cell.angle_beta   90.00
_cell.angle_gamma   90.00
#
_symmetry.space_group_name_H-M   'P 1'
#
loop_
_entity.id
_entity.type
_entity.pdbx_description
1 polymer ?
#
loop_
_entity_poly.entity_id
_entity_poly.type
_entity_poly.pdbx_seq_one_letter_code
_entity_poly.pdbx_strand_id
1 'polypeptide(L)'
;MRWINFSLPGSGRQAYGTLDENDQVREIRGIPWAEHEFTGQRHGLSDVKIEVPVVPPTFYAAGLNYITHIREQEALAGRKVNVPPQADIGYRAVNALVAHEENVVIPEDATHIEYEGELVVVIGKKARNLSEAEAMQCVFGYTIGNDVSERVWQRADRTFWRAKNSDTFKPMGPWMETEFDLARAQTRVSVNGEVKSHFDTGDMLFNIPTFLSRMSRNLTLYPGDIVWMGTDGHSPKLDHGDTVEVDISGLGTLRNTFVRA
;
A
#
# COMPACT_ATOMS: atom_id res chain seq x y z
N MET A 1 -5.05 -16.93 0.40
CA MET A 1 -5.23 -17.11 -1.08
C MET A 1 -4.80 -15.83 -1.76
N ARG A 2 -3.90 -15.91 -2.74
CA ARG A 2 -3.40 -14.75 -3.49
C ARG A 2 -4.33 -14.39 -4.65
N TRP A 3 -4.69 -13.11 -4.74
CA TRP A 3 -5.51 -12.53 -5.80
C TRP A 3 -4.70 -11.51 -6.58
N ILE A 4 -4.60 -11.68 -7.89
CA ILE A 4 -3.83 -10.84 -8.79
C ILE A 4 -4.76 -10.10 -9.77
N ASN A 5 -4.49 -8.82 -9.99
CA ASN A 5 -5.00 -8.07 -11.14
C ASN A 5 -3.90 -8.11 -12.22
N PHE A 6 -4.26 -8.43 -13.43
CA PHE A 6 -3.29 -8.58 -14.51
C PHE A 6 -3.85 -8.15 -15.86
N SER A 7 -2.96 -7.84 -16.78
CA SER A 7 -3.31 -7.65 -18.19
C SER A 7 -2.55 -8.63 -19.07
N LEU A 8 -3.20 -8.98 -20.20
CA LEU A 8 -2.59 -9.84 -21.22
C LEU A 8 -1.80 -8.98 -22.21
N PRO A 9 -0.49 -9.23 -22.38
CA PRO A 9 0.31 -8.50 -23.35
C PRO A 9 -0.30 -8.54 -24.76
N GLY A 10 -0.24 -7.40 -25.45
CA GLY A 10 -0.78 -7.23 -26.80
C GLY A 10 -2.28 -6.97 -26.90
N SER A 11 -3.12 -7.43 -25.96
CA SER A 11 -4.56 -7.14 -25.96
C SER A 11 -4.95 -5.98 -25.05
N GLY A 12 -4.14 -5.70 -24.03
CA GLY A 12 -4.46 -4.73 -22.96
C GLY A 12 -5.68 -5.13 -22.11
N ARG A 13 -6.24 -6.34 -22.31
CA ARG A 13 -7.38 -6.83 -21.55
C ARG A 13 -6.95 -7.10 -20.10
N GLN A 14 -7.57 -6.42 -19.15
CA GLN A 14 -7.38 -6.65 -17.73
C GLN A 14 -8.36 -7.71 -17.21
N ALA A 15 -7.90 -8.49 -16.23
CA ALA A 15 -8.68 -9.49 -15.53
C ALA A 15 -8.13 -9.72 -14.12
N TYR A 16 -8.96 -10.32 -13.27
CA TYR A 16 -8.53 -10.85 -11.99
C TYR A 16 -8.32 -12.36 -12.07
N GLY A 17 -7.51 -12.87 -11.16
CA GLY A 17 -7.32 -14.31 -11.00
C GLY A 17 -6.75 -14.66 -9.63
N THR A 18 -6.70 -15.96 -9.33
CA THR A 18 -5.95 -16.49 -8.19
C THR A 18 -4.59 -16.96 -8.64
N LEU A 19 -3.56 -16.65 -7.86
CA LEU A 19 -2.18 -17.08 -8.10
C LEU A 19 -1.86 -18.25 -7.16
N ASP A 20 -1.42 -19.37 -7.72
CA ASP A 20 -0.98 -20.54 -6.95
C ASP A 20 0.54 -20.57 -6.70
N GLU A 21 1.00 -21.56 -5.95
CA GLU A 21 2.43 -21.76 -5.59
C GLU A 21 3.34 -22.13 -6.78
N ASN A 22 2.75 -22.50 -7.92
CA ASN A 22 3.47 -22.84 -9.17
C ASN A 22 3.45 -21.67 -10.17
N ASP A 23 3.21 -20.46 -9.71
CA ASP A 23 3.10 -19.24 -10.52
C ASP A 23 2.05 -19.35 -11.65
N GLN A 24 0.95 -20.08 -11.38
CA GLN A 24 -0.18 -20.18 -12.32
C GLN A 24 -1.31 -19.26 -11.88
N VAL A 25 -1.73 -18.38 -12.77
CA VAL A 25 -2.87 -17.49 -12.61
C VAL A 25 -4.12 -18.20 -13.16
N ARG A 26 -5.11 -18.44 -12.30
CA ARG A 26 -6.43 -18.95 -12.71
C ARG A 26 -7.38 -17.77 -12.85
N GLU A 27 -7.72 -17.44 -14.08
CA GLU A 27 -8.55 -16.26 -14.40
C GLU A 27 -9.98 -16.40 -13.88
N ILE A 28 -10.53 -15.28 -13.37
CA ILE A 28 -11.94 -15.16 -13.05
C ILE A 28 -12.62 -14.11 -13.93
N ARG A 29 -13.94 -14.25 -14.10
CA ARG A 29 -14.84 -13.19 -14.54
C ARG A 29 -15.47 -12.57 -13.29
N GLY A 30 -15.44 -11.23 -13.17
CA GLY A 30 -15.87 -10.51 -11.98
C GLY A 30 -14.68 -9.95 -11.19
N ILE A 31 -14.90 -9.62 -9.94
CA ILE A 31 -13.91 -9.06 -9.04
C ILE A 31 -13.79 -9.88 -7.75
N PRO A 32 -12.62 -9.98 -7.12
CA PRO A 32 -12.36 -10.89 -6.01
C PRO A 32 -13.31 -10.74 -4.80
N TRP A 33 -13.70 -9.53 -4.48
CA TRP A 33 -14.58 -9.21 -3.33
C TRP A 33 -16.08 -9.15 -3.65
N ALA A 34 -16.49 -9.63 -4.82
CA ALA A 34 -17.89 -9.74 -5.23
C ALA A 34 -18.15 -11.09 -5.90
N GLU A 35 -19.31 -11.25 -6.52
CA GLU A 35 -19.61 -12.46 -7.30
C GLU A 35 -18.62 -12.62 -8.45
N HIS A 36 -18.04 -13.79 -8.55
CA HIS A 36 -17.08 -14.14 -9.59
C HIS A 36 -17.17 -15.64 -9.93
N GLU A 37 -16.70 -15.98 -11.11
CA GLU A 37 -16.60 -17.36 -11.59
C GLU A 37 -15.28 -17.61 -12.30
N PHE A 38 -14.71 -18.80 -12.17
CA PHE A 38 -13.53 -19.18 -12.94
C PHE A 38 -13.87 -19.35 -14.42
N THR A 39 -13.10 -18.70 -15.29
CA THR A 39 -13.29 -18.76 -16.74
C THR A 39 -12.77 -20.07 -17.35
N GLY A 40 -11.98 -20.82 -16.61
CA GLY A 40 -11.23 -21.98 -17.11
C GLY A 40 -9.88 -21.61 -17.73
N GLN A 41 -9.61 -20.33 -17.98
CA GLN A 41 -8.32 -19.86 -18.53
C GLN A 41 -7.24 -19.90 -17.43
N ARG A 42 -6.03 -20.26 -17.87
CA ARG A 42 -4.82 -20.25 -17.02
C ARG A 42 -3.70 -19.53 -17.76
N HIS A 43 -2.88 -18.80 -17.01
CA HIS A 43 -1.73 -18.06 -17.54
C HIS A 43 -0.54 -18.28 -16.63
N GLY A 44 0.66 -18.40 -17.19
CA GLY A 44 1.89 -18.29 -16.40
C GLY A 44 2.03 -16.85 -15.86
N LEU A 45 2.55 -16.69 -14.65
CA LEU A 45 2.80 -15.35 -14.08
C LEU A 45 3.73 -14.53 -14.97
N SER A 46 4.71 -15.18 -15.62
CA SER A 46 5.63 -14.55 -16.59
C SER A 46 4.96 -14.09 -17.89
N ASP A 47 3.78 -14.60 -18.21
CA ASP A 47 3.06 -14.34 -19.46
C ASP A 47 2.06 -13.19 -19.34
N VAL A 48 1.93 -12.62 -18.15
CA VAL A 48 1.00 -11.53 -17.84
C VAL A 48 1.76 -10.32 -17.30
N LYS A 49 1.21 -9.13 -17.49
CA LYS A 49 1.64 -7.93 -16.76
C LYS A 49 0.84 -7.83 -15.48
N ILE A 50 1.55 -7.73 -14.35
CA ILE A 50 0.93 -7.46 -13.06
C ILE A 50 0.45 -6.01 -13.06
N GLU A 51 -0.80 -5.81 -12.72
CA GLU A 51 -1.42 -4.49 -12.58
C GLU A 51 -1.63 -4.14 -11.11
N VAL A 52 -1.95 -2.89 -10.82
CA VAL A 52 -2.32 -2.47 -9.46
C VAL A 52 -3.43 -3.38 -8.93
N PRO A 53 -3.27 -4.04 -7.76
CA PRO A 53 -4.20 -5.06 -7.27
C PRO A 53 -5.66 -4.59 -7.15
N VAL A 54 -5.85 -3.33 -6.81
CA VAL A 54 -7.16 -2.69 -6.71
C VAL A 54 -7.05 -1.21 -7.04
N VAL A 55 -7.92 -0.71 -7.93
CA VAL A 55 -8.12 0.73 -8.11
C VAL A 55 -9.28 1.13 -7.20
N PRO A 56 -9.02 1.80 -6.06
CA PRO A 56 -10.01 1.95 -5.02
C PRO A 56 -11.04 3.03 -5.34
N PRO A 57 -12.33 2.84 -4.94
CA PRO A 57 -13.30 3.93 -4.91
C PRO A 57 -12.84 5.07 -3.99
N THR A 58 -12.26 4.72 -2.83
CA THR A 58 -11.66 5.69 -1.92
C THR A 58 -10.30 5.19 -1.41
N PHE A 59 -9.31 6.06 -1.47
CA PHE A 59 -7.97 5.79 -1.03
C PHE A 59 -7.68 6.50 0.29
N TYR A 60 -7.72 5.76 1.39
CA TYR A 60 -7.41 6.24 2.73
C TYR A 60 -5.95 5.91 3.09
N ALA A 61 -5.31 6.80 3.84
CA ALA A 61 -3.98 6.56 4.38
C ALA A 61 -3.88 7.09 5.81
N ALA A 62 -3.36 6.26 6.71
CA ALA A 62 -3.08 6.64 8.08
C ALA A 62 -2.09 7.81 8.11
N GLY A 63 -2.25 8.67 9.10
CA GLY A 63 -1.23 9.61 9.49
C GLY A 63 -0.07 8.88 10.20
N LEU A 64 0.48 9.50 11.25
CA LEU A 64 1.55 8.89 12.05
C LEU A 64 1.01 7.69 12.84
N ASN A 65 1.49 6.48 12.56
CA ASN A 65 0.96 5.25 13.16
C ASN A 65 2.03 4.31 13.76
N TYR A 66 3.30 4.72 13.77
CA TYR A 66 4.38 3.98 14.43
C TYR A 66 5.19 4.91 15.33
N ILE A 67 5.43 4.47 16.57
CA ILE A 67 6.02 5.34 17.60
C ILE A 67 7.47 5.73 17.29
N THR A 68 8.24 4.83 16.68
CA THR A 68 9.64 5.09 16.31
C THR A 68 9.69 6.14 15.21
N HIS A 69 8.87 5.99 14.17
CA HIS A 69 8.76 6.97 13.09
C HIS A 69 8.34 8.36 13.61
N ILE A 70 7.36 8.42 14.55
CA ILE A 70 6.93 9.67 15.18
C ILE A 70 8.12 10.34 15.89
N ARG A 71 8.88 9.58 16.68
CA ARG A 71 10.05 10.11 17.41
C ARG A 71 11.10 10.66 16.48
N GLU A 72 11.39 9.97 15.40
CA GLU A 72 12.37 10.38 14.38
C GLU A 72 11.92 11.66 13.66
N GLN A 73 10.67 11.72 13.18
CA GLN A 73 10.13 12.89 12.49
C GLN A 73 10.10 14.14 13.39
N GLU A 74 9.71 13.99 14.66
CA GLU A 74 9.70 15.11 15.61
C GLU A 74 11.12 15.56 15.98
N ALA A 75 12.07 14.63 16.10
CA ALA A 75 13.48 14.94 16.33
C ALA A 75 14.10 15.70 15.15
N LEU A 76 13.86 15.25 13.90
CA LEU A 76 14.31 15.93 12.69
C LEU A 76 13.73 17.35 12.56
N ALA A 77 12.52 17.55 13.05
CA ALA A 77 11.85 18.86 13.07
C ALA A 77 12.25 19.74 14.27
N GLY A 78 13.11 19.25 15.17
CA GLY A 78 13.49 19.95 16.40
C GLY A 78 12.32 20.17 17.39
N ARG A 79 11.30 19.31 17.33
CA ARG A 79 10.10 19.40 18.15
C ARG A 79 10.10 18.33 19.25
N LYS A 80 9.28 18.55 20.28
CA LYS A 80 8.98 17.51 21.27
C LYS A 80 8.11 16.44 20.63
N VAL A 81 8.36 15.19 21.00
CA VAL A 81 7.52 14.06 20.57
C VAL A 81 6.07 14.30 20.94
N ASN A 82 5.21 14.34 19.94
CA ASN A 82 3.77 14.51 20.10
C ASN A 82 3.07 13.27 19.50
N VAL A 83 2.70 12.35 20.38
CA VAL A 83 1.98 11.13 19.97
C VAL A 83 0.52 11.50 19.70
N PRO A 84 -0.03 11.16 18.51
CA PRO A 84 -1.44 11.39 18.23
C PRO A 84 -2.32 10.75 19.31
N PRO A 85 -3.34 11.49 19.85
CA PRO A 85 -4.21 10.93 20.89
C PRO A 85 -5.22 9.93 20.34
N GLN A 86 -5.33 9.82 19.04
CA GLN A 86 -6.29 8.96 18.32
C GLN A 86 -5.83 8.71 16.89
N ALA A 87 -6.29 7.59 16.32
CA ALA A 87 -6.09 7.28 14.91
C ALA A 87 -6.59 8.44 14.03
N ASP A 88 -5.76 8.87 13.08
CA ASP A 88 -6.07 9.92 12.11
C ASP A 88 -5.89 9.40 10.69
N ILE A 89 -6.73 9.89 9.78
CA ILE A 89 -6.80 9.38 8.42
C ILE A 89 -6.85 10.54 7.42
N GLY A 90 -6.02 10.44 6.41
CA GLY A 90 -6.04 11.30 5.25
C GLY A 90 -6.46 10.55 3.99
N TYR A 91 -6.34 11.22 2.86
CA TYR A 91 -6.66 10.69 1.54
C TYR A 91 -5.43 10.73 0.65
N ARG A 92 -5.41 9.82 -0.34
CA ARG A 92 -4.45 9.84 -1.44
C ARG A 92 -5.20 9.85 -2.76
N ALA A 93 -4.53 10.33 -3.79
CA ALA A 93 -5.10 10.41 -5.12
C ALA A 93 -4.88 9.10 -5.90
N VAL A 94 -5.92 8.63 -6.57
CA VAL A 94 -5.88 7.39 -7.36
C VAL A 94 -4.93 7.47 -8.56
N ASN A 95 -4.74 8.67 -9.14
CA ASN A 95 -3.77 8.89 -10.22
C ASN A 95 -2.31 8.62 -9.81
N ALA A 96 -2.02 8.64 -8.51
CA ALA A 96 -0.68 8.36 -8.01
C ALA A 96 -0.33 6.87 -7.98
N LEU A 97 -1.31 5.97 -8.16
CA LEU A 97 -1.08 4.53 -8.16
C LEU A 97 -0.18 4.09 -9.33
N VAL A 98 0.73 3.17 -9.05
CA VAL A 98 1.61 2.52 -10.01
C VAL A 98 1.82 1.06 -9.61
N ALA A 99 1.93 0.16 -10.58
CA ALA A 99 2.01 -1.27 -10.33
C ALA A 99 3.43 -1.73 -9.96
N HIS A 100 3.52 -2.96 -9.48
CA HIS A 100 4.77 -3.67 -9.30
C HIS A 100 5.59 -3.68 -10.60
N GLU A 101 6.92 -3.48 -10.50
CA GLU A 101 7.89 -3.40 -11.61
C GLU A 101 7.70 -2.18 -12.55
N GLU A 102 6.75 -1.30 -12.30
CA GLU A 102 6.67 -0.03 -13.03
C GLU A 102 7.54 1.06 -12.37
N ASN A 103 7.90 2.07 -13.15
CA ASN A 103 8.77 3.14 -12.69
C ASN A 103 8.01 4.16 -11.82
N VAL A 104 8.65 4.60 -10.73
CA VAL A 104 8.26 5.80 -10.00
C VAL A 104 8.97 6.98 -10.63
N VAL A 105 8.21 7.96 -11.13
CA VAL A 105 8.75 9.13 -11.81
C VAL A 105 9.00 10.26 -10.81
N ILE A 106 10.25 10.62 -10.63
CA ILE A 106 10.67 11.77 -9.81
C ILE A 106 10.47 13.05 -10.64
N PRO A 107 9.57 13.96 -10.25
CA PRO A 107 9.40 15.26 -10.95
C PRO A 107 10.70 16.08 -11.00
N GLU A 108 10.87 16.90 -12.04
CA GLU A 108 12.09 17.69 -12.26
C GLU A 108 12.43 18.62 -11.07
N ASP A 109 11.41 19.22 -10.45
CA ASP A 109 11.55 20.14 -9.30
C ASP A 109 11.57 19.43 -7.93
N ALA A 110 11.46 18.09 -7.89
CA ALA A 110 11.57 17.31 -6.66
C ALA A 110 13.03 17.18 -6.22
N THR A 111 13.29 17.39 -4.94
CA THR A 111 14.65 17.47 -4.39
C THR A 111 14.95 16.45 -3.29
N HIS A 112 13.91 15.92 -2.61
CA HIS A 112 14.10 15.01 -1.49
C HIS A 112 13.00 13.94 -1.41
N ILE A 113 13.14 12.92 -2.25
CA ILE A 113 12.21 11.78 -2.31
C ILE A 113 12.62 10.73 -1.27
N GLU A 114 11.63 10.20 -0.57
CA GLU A 114 11.77 9.09 0.38
C GLU A 114 10.69 8.03 0.13
N TYR A 115 10.98 6.78 0.51
CA TYR A 115 9.99 5.71 0.56
C TYR A 115 9.26 5.68 1.91
N GLU A 116 8.09 5.07 1.94
CA GLU A 116 7.38 4.65 3.15
C GLU A 116 6.71 3.29 2.87
N GLY A 117 7.36 2.19 3.28
CA GLY A 117 6.81 0.84 3.12
C GLY A 117 5.64 0.60 4.08
N GLU A 118 4.48 0.24 3.54
CA GLU A 118 3.23 0.16 4.30
C GLU A 118 2.44 -1.12 4.04
N LEU A 119 1.79 -1.62 5.09
CA LEU A 119 0.70 -2.56 4.93
C LEU A 119 -0.54 -1.84 4.40
N VAL A 120 -1.20 -2.44 3.41
CA VAL A 120 -2.45 -1.94 2.84
C VAL A 120 -3.58 -2.91 3.15
N VAL A 121 -4.64 -2.42 3.76
CA VAL A 121 -5.88 -3.17 4.03
C VAL A 121 -6.86 -2.91 2.90
N VAL A 122 -7.45 -3.98 2.34
CA VAL A 122 -8.47 -3.91 1.29
C VAL A 122 -9.83 -4.23 1.91
N ILE A 123 -10.80 -3.36 1.73
CA ILE A 123 -12.17 -3.54 2.23
C ILE A 123 -12.95 -4.45 1.29
N GLY A 124 -13.62 -5.45 1.83
CA GLY A 124 -14.41 -6.43 1.07
C GLY A 124 -15.92 -6.28 1.22
N LYS A 125 -16.38 -5.60 2.27
CA LYS A 125 -17.82 -5.45 2.54
C LYS A 125 -18.15 -4.03 2.93
N LYS A 126 -19.32 -3.56 2.49
CA LYS A 126 -19.87 -2.27 2.94
C LYS A 126 -20.03 -2.28 4.47
N ALA A 127 -19.47 -1.26 5.13
CA ALA A 127 -19.45 -1.18 6.58
C ALA A 127 -19.67 0.23 7.10
N ARG A 128 -20.36 0.32 8.23
CA ARG A 128 -20.67 1.57 8.94
C ARG A 128 -20.86 1.30 10.42
N ASN A 129 -20.38 2.20 11.29
CA ASN A 129 -20.52 2.12 12.76
C ASN A 129 -20.05 0.79 13.37
N LEU A 130 -18.92 0.27 12.90
CA LEU A 130 -18.33 -0.96 13.42
C LEU A 130 -17.74 -0.74 14.82
N SER A 131 -17.93 -1.71 15.71
CA SER A 131 -17.07 -1.88 16.88
C SER A 131 -15.70 -2.43 16.46
N GLU A 132 -14.69 -2.35 17.31
CA GLU A 132 -13.37 -2.96 17.02
C GLU A 132 -13.47 -4.49 16.85
N ALA A 133 -14.35 -5.14 17.60
CA ALA A 133 -14.59 -6.59 17.49
C ALA A 133 -15.21 -7.01 16.14
N GLU A 134 -15.96 -6.11 15.49
CA GLU A 134 -16.59 -6.36 14.19
C GLU A 134 -15.73 -5.89 13.01
N ALA A 135 -14.76 -5.03 13.28
CA ALA A 135 -14.02 -4.31 12.22
C ALA A 135 -13.38 -5.24 11.20
N MET A 136 -12.79 -6.36 11.64
CA MET A 136 -12.12 -7.30 10.74
C MET A 136 -13.07 -8.03 9.77
N GLN A 137 -14.38 -8.04 10.05
CA GLN A 137 -15.37 -8.72 9.19
C GLN A 137 -15.57 -8.02 7.85
N CYS A 138 -15.17 -6.74 7.72
CA CYS A 138 -15.25 -6.02 6.46
C CYS A 138 -13.96 -6.09 5.63
N VAL A 139 -12.87 -6.66 6.17
CA VAL A 139 -11.60 -6.79 5.44
C VAL A 139 -11.69 -7.93 4.43
N PHE A 140 -11.26 -7.68 3.20
CA PHE A 140 -11.08 -8.70 2.16
C PHE A 140 -9.71 -9.35 2.26
N GLY A 141 -8.67 -8.54 2.39
CA GLY A 141 -7.28 -8.99 2.41
C GLY A 141 -6.31 -7.83 2.50
N TYR A 142 -5.07 -8.11 2.16
CA TYR A 142 -3.94 -7.22 2.36
C TYR A 142 -3.05 -7.18 1.14
N THR A 143 -2.36 -6.05 0.95
CA THR A 143 -1.31 -5.89 -0.04
C THR A 143 -0.23 -4.96 0.50
N ILE A 144 0.79 -4.68 -0.31
CA ILE A 144 1.92 -3.83 0.04
C ILE A 144 1.77 -2.50 -0.68
N GLY A 145 2.13 -1.41 0.01
CA GLY A 145 2.23 -0.08 -0.56
C GLY A 145 3.58 0.58 -0.27
N ASN A 146 3.90 1.60 -1.06
CA ASN A 146 5.02 2.50 -0.81
C ASN A 146 4.52 3.94 -0.91
N ASP A 147 4.26 4.62 0.24
CA ASP A 147 3.76 6.00 0.29
C ASP A 147 4.88 7.01 0.01
N VAL A 148 5.39 6.97 -1.24
CA VAL A 148 6.48 7.84 -1.70
C VAL A 148 6.16 9.29 -1.40
N SER A 149 7.14 9.99 -0.81
CA SER A 149 6.97 11.34 -0.29
C SER A 149 8.10 12.27 -0.73
N GLU A 150 7.77 13.45 -1.22
CA GLU A 150 8.72 14.54 -1.36
C GLU A 150 8.71 15.38 -0.09
N ARG A 151 9.78 15.32 0.69
CA ARG A 151 9.83 15.86 2.05
C ARG A 151 9.89 17.39 2.12
N VAL A 152 10.45 18.04 1.12
CA VAL A 152 10.48 19.53 1.07
C VAL A 152 9.07 20.05 0.79
N TRP A 153 8.36 19.44 -0.17
CA TRP A 153 6.98 19.79 -0.46
C TRP A 153 6.03 19.46 0.70
N GLN A 154 6.25 18.32 1.38
CA GLN A 154 5.45 17.91 2.52
C GLN A 154 5.45 18.95 3.65
N ARG A 155 6.57 19.65 3.86
CA ARG A 155 6.65 20.74 4.85
C ARG A 155 5.97 22.03 4.39
N ALA A 156 5.83 22.23 3.09
CA ALA A 156 5.26 23.44 2.50
C ALA A 156 3.77 23.30 2.13
N ASP A 157 3.35 22.12 1.71
CA ASP A 157 2.00 21.86 1.22
C ASP A 157 1.04 21.61 2.39
N ARG A 158 -0.04 22.37 2.50
CA ARG A 158 -1.04 22.20 3.57
C ARG A 158 -1.77 20.86 3.51
N THR A 159 -1.97 20.30 2.32
CA THR A 159 -2.78 19.09 2.07
C THR A 159 -1.96 17.95 1.48
N PHE A 160 -0.64 18.10 1.37
CA PHE A 160 0.26 17.12 0.76
C PHE A 160 -0.11 16.76 -0.70
N TRP A 161 -0.81 17.66 -1.41
CA TRP A 161 -1.41 17.36 -2.72
C TRP A 161 -0.39 16.89 -3.75
N ARG A 162 0.81 17.48 -3.82
CA ARG A 162 1.91 17.01 -4.68
C ARG A 162 2.92 16.15 -3.92
N ALA A 163 3.19 16.50 -2.66
CA ALA A 163 4.19 15.82 -1.84
C ALA A 163 3.95 14.31 -1.74
N LYS A 164 2.69 13.90 -1.73
CA LYS A 164 2.27 12.49 -1.61
C LYS A 164 1.33 12.02 -2.74
N ASN A 165 0.97 12.87 -3.71
CA ASN A 165 -0.02 12.52 -4.73
C ASN A 165 0.40 12.87 -6.17
N SER A 166 1.69 13.14 -6.40
CA SER A 166 2.24 13.17 -7.75
C SER A 166 2.04 11.82 -8.42
N ASP A 167 1.88 11.82 -9.73
CA ASP A 167 1.73 10.59 -10.50
C ASP A 167 2.85 9.60 -10.16
N THR A 168 2.51 8.32 -10.05
CA THR A 168 3.38 7.19 -9.70
C THR A 168 3.90 7.16 -8.26
N PHE A 169 3.52 8.11 -7.38
CA PHE A 169 4.00 8.16 -5.99
C PHE A 169 3.35 7.11 -5.06
N LYS A 170 2.48 6.24 -5.59
CA LYS A 170 1.80 5.21 -4.79
C LYS A 170 1.96 3.82 -5.42
N PRO A 171 3.21 3.30 -5.46
CA PRO A 171 3.39 1.89 -5.79
C PRO A 171 2.53 1.01 -4.89
N MET A 172 1.81 0.05 -5.48
CA MET A 172 0.97 -0.90 -4.75
C MET A 172 0.92 -2.26 -5.43
N GLY A 173 1.11 -3.33 -4.67
CA GLY A 173 1.09 -4.70 -5.16
C GLY A 173 2.03 -5.64 -4.39
N PRO A 174 2.49 -6.75 -5.00
CA PRO A 174 2.13 -7.21 -6.36
C PRO A 174 0.74 -7.84 -6.48
N TRP A 175 0.17 -8.34 -5.39
CA TRP A 175 -1.14 -9.01 -5.30
C TRP A 175 -1.81 -8.73 -3.96
N MET A 176 -3.03 -9.22 -3.78
CA MET A 176 -3.72 -9.23 -2.48
C MET A 176 -3.66 -10.65 -1.87
N GLU A 177 -3.46 -10.75 -0.56
CA GLU A 177 -3.49 -12.00 0.19
C GLU A 177 -4.63 -11.97 1.21
N THR A 178 -5.50 -13.00 1.18
CA THR A 178 -6.62 -13.11 2.12
C THR A 178 -6.30 -13.93 3.38
N GLU A 179 -5.24 -14.73 3.33
CA GLU A 179 -4.76 -15.55 4.46
C GLU A 179 -3.43 -14.98 4.97
N PHE A 180 -3.51 -13.94 5.81
CA PHE A 180 -2.36 -13.19 6.28
C PHE A 180 -2.29 -13.15 7.82
N ASP A 181 -1.14 -13.52 8.37
CA ASP A 181 -0.88 -13.49 9.81
C ASP A 181 -0.09 -12.24 10.19
N LEU A 182 -0.82 -11.16 10.50
CA LEU A 182 -0.23 -9.88 10.91
C LEU A 182 0.64 -10.01 12.17
N ALA A 183 0.33 -10.94 13.08
CA ALA A 183 1.07 -11.07 14.33
C ALA A 183 2.51 -11.58 14.15
N ARG A 184 2.81 -12.14 12.98
CA ARG A 184 4.15 -12.65 12.62
C ARG A 184 4.79 -11.86 11.48
N ALA A 185 4.07 -10.87 10.95
CA ALA A 185 4.53 -10.16 9.78
C ALA A 185 5.66 -9.19 10.11
N GLN A 186 6.70 -9.24 9.27
CA GLN A 186 7.83 -8.32 9.29
C GLN A 186 7.81 -7.51 8.01
N THR A 187 7.99 -6.19 8.13
CA THR A 187 8.23 -5.31 6.99
C THR A 187 9.72 -5.04 6.87
N ARG A 188 10.26 -5.25 5.69
CA ARG A 188 11.65 -4.94 5.33
C ARG A 188 11.66 -4.08 4.08
N VAL A 189 12.40 -2.98 4.13
CA VAL A 189 12.61 -2.15 2.94
C VAL A 189 14.07 -2.13 2.57
N SER A 190 14.35 -2.46 1.31
CA SER A 190 15.70 -2.42 0.74
C SER A 190 15.78 -1.36 -0.36
N VAL A 191 16.93 -0.72 -0.46
CA VAL A 191 17.30 0.16 -1.56
C VAL A 191 18.53 -0.41 -2.23
N ASN A 192 18.47 -0.71 -3.51
CA ASN A 192 19.55 -1.32 -4.30
C ASN A 192 20.10 -2.61 -3.66
N GLY A 193 19.19 -3.42 -3.06
CA GLY A 193 19.53 -4.68 -2.39
C GLY A 193 20.06 -4.53 -0.96
N GLU A 194 20.26 -3.30 -0.47
CA GLU A 194 20.70 -3.05 0.92
C GLU A 194 19.47 -2.74 1.81
N VAL A 195 19.30 -3.51 2.89
CA VAL A 195 18.20 -3.29 3.86
C VAL A 195 18.42 -1.96 4.59
N LYS A 196 17.42 -1.07 4.48
CA LYS A 196 17.40 0.25 5.12
C LYS A 196 16.44 0.33 6.30
N SER A 197 15.33 -0.40 6.25
CA SER A 197 14.35 -0.48 7.35
C SER A 197 13.92 -1.93 7.57
N HIS A 198 13.71 -2.29 8.84
CA HIS A 198 13.18 -3.60 9.23
C HIS A 198 12.44 -3.47 10.55
N PHE A 199 11.15 -3.81 10.58
CA PHE A 199 10.29 -3.65 11.75
C PHE A 199 9.13 -4.65 11.77
N ASP A 200 8.55 -4.85 12.95
CA ASP A 200 7.32 -5.64 13.12
C ASP A 200 6.14 -4.89 12.47
N THR A 201 5.54 -5.49 11.44
CA THR A 201 4.41 -4.87 10.71
C THR A 201 3.23 -4.58 11.63
N GLY A 202 3.03 -5.42 12.64
CA GLY A 202 1.94 -5.29 13.61
C GLY A 202 2.18 -4.27 14.74
N ASP A 203 3.37 -3.67 14.85
CA ASP A 203 3.73 -2.74 15.95
C ASP A 203 3.15 -1.33 15.75
N MET A 204 1.91 -1.29 15.29
CA MET A 204 1.15 -0.07 15.03
C MET A 204 0.68 0.58 16.33
N LEU A 205 0.77 1.91 16.40
CA LEU A 205 0.21 2.69 17.52
C LEU A 205 -1.31 2.48 17.63
N PHE A 206 -2.00 2.49 16.51
CA PHE A 206 -3.41 2.16 16.38
C PHE A 206 -3.53 0.98 15.41
N ASN A 207 -4.02 -0.15 15.89
CA ASN A 207 -4.17 -1.34 15.08
C ASN A 207 -5.33 -1.22 14.05
N ILE A 208 -5.42 -2.17 13.13
CA ILE A 208 -6.42 -2.18 12.06
C ILE A 208 -7.86 -2.08 12.62
N PRO A 209 -8.28 -2.90 13.62
CA PRO A 209 -9.61 -2.77 14.22
C PRO A 209 -9.92 -1.37 14.74
N THR A 210 -8.97 -0.73 15.44
CA THR A 210 -9.13 0.63 15.95
C THR A 210 -9.34 1.64 14.83
N PHE A 211 -8.53 1.56 13.74
CA PHE A 211 -8.71 2.43 12.58
C PHE A 211 -10.07 2.26 11.92
N LEU A 212 -10.44 1.02 11.57
CA LEU A 212 -11.70 0.74 10.86
C LEU A 212 -12.93 1.10 11.72
N SER A 213 -12.91 0.78 13.02
CA SER A 213 -13.96 1.19 13.95
C SER A 213 -14.11 2.71 13.95
N ARG A 214 -13.01 3.44 14.14
CA ARG A 214 -13.02 4.90 14.19
C ARG A 214 -13.51 5.52 12.88
N MET A 215 -12.96 5.08 11.73
CA MET A 215 -13.35 5.58 10.42
C MET A 215 -14.84 5.36 10.16
N SER A 216 -15.33 4.15 10.44
CA SER A 216 -16.71 3.76 10.13
C SER A 216 -17.77 4.52 10.94
N ARG A 217 -17.41 5.23 12.01
CA ARG A 217 -18.34 6.14 12.74
C ARG A 217 -18.75 7.33 11.89
N ASN A 218 -17.83 7.83 11.06
CA ASN A 218 -18.04 9.03 10.24
C ASN A 218 -18.16 8.72 8.74
N LEU A 219 -17.52 7.65 8.27
CA LEU A 219 -17.42 7.26 6.87
C LEU A 219 -18.13 5.93 6.64
N THR A 220 -18.76 5.76 5.49
CA THR A 220 -19.16 4.43 5.01
C THR A 220 -17.99 3.86 4.21
N LEU A 221 -17.50 2.70 4.62
CA LEU A 221 -16.49 1.94 3.88
C LEU A 221 -17.19 1.09 2.82
N TYR A 222 -16.63 1.04 1.63
CA TYR A 222 -17.17 0.27 0.51
C TYR A 222 -16.19 -0.81 0.05
N PRO A 223 -16.69 -1.91 -0.55
CA PRO A 223 -15.84 -2.92 -1.16
C PRO A 223 -14.88 -2.30 -2.18
N GLY A 224 -13.61 -2.65 -2.10
CA GLY A 224 -12.55 -2.08 -2.89
C GLY A 224 -11.89 -0.81 -2.33
N ASP A 225 -12.44 -0.17 -1.29
CA ASP A 225 -11.71 0.88 -0.57
C ASP A 225 -10.43 0.30 0.02
N ILE A 226 -9.39 1.13 0.08
CA ILE A 226 -8.11 0.74 0.70
C ILE A 226 -7.75 1.67 1.85
N VAL A 227 -7.06 1.10 2.84
CA VAL A 227 -6.52 1.83 3.99
C VAL A 227 -5.04 1.49 4.14
N TRP A 228 -4.17 2.45 3.89
CA TRP A 228 -2.74 2.34 4.12
C TRP A 228 -2.45 2.62 5.59
N MET A 229 -1.65 1.76 6.25
CA MET A 229 -1.57 1.71 7.70
C MET A 229 -0.39 2.45 8.31
N GLY A 230 0.39 3.15 7.48
CA GLY A 230 1.60 3.86 7.92
C GLY A 230 2.85 2.99 7.89
N THR A 231 3.98 3.62 8.11
CA THR A 231 5.33 3.04 8.08
C THR A 231 6.10 3.25 9.37
N ASP A 232 7.14 2.44 9.59
CA ASP A 232 8.20 2.68 10.57
C ASP A 232 9.58 2.75 9.90
N GLY A 233 10.59 3.13 10.68
CA GLY A 233 11.96 3.25 10.25
C GLY A 233 12.29 4.51 9.45
N HIS A 234 13.56 4.59 9.05
CA HIS A 234 14.13 5.74 8.34
C HIS A 234 14.33 5.43 6.86
N SER A 235 13.96 6.37 6.01
CA SER A 235 14.24 6.32 4.57
C SER A 235 15.43 7.22 4.22
N PRO A 236 16.44 6.72 3.48
CA PRO A 236 17.39 7.60 2.82
C PRO A 236 16.70 8.40 1.70
N LYS A 237 17.35 9.49 1.29
CA LYS A 237 16.97 10.18 0.07
C LYS A 237 17.17 9.24 -1.13
N LEU A 238 16.16 9.15 -1.98
CA LEU A 238 16.19 8.38 -3.23
C LEU A 238 16.52 9.28 -4.42
N ASP A 239 17.16 8.69 -5.43
CA ASP A 239 17.53 9.37 -6.67
C ASP A 239 17.26 8.50 -7.91
N HIS A 240 17.53 9.05 -9.10
CA HIS A 240 17.40 8.33 -10.37
C HIS A 240 18.24 7.05 -10.37
N GLY A 241 17.63 5.95 -10.75
CA GLY A 241 18.24 4.62 -10.83
C GLY A 241 18.09 3.78 -9.55
N ASP A 242 17.65 4.37 -8.44
CA ASP A 242 17.41 3.60 -7.22
C ASP A 242 16.24 2.63 -7.40
N THR A 243 16.41 1.42 -6.90
CA THR A 243 15.35 0.41 -6.84
C THR A 243 14.98 0.17 -5.38
N VAL A 244 13.70 0.34 -5.08
CA VAL A 244 13.13 0.10 -3.75
C VAL A 244 12.33 -1.19 -3.77
N GLU A 245 12.60 -2.04 -2.79
CA GLU A 245 11.85 -3.27 -2.53
C GLU A 245 11.23 -3.18 -1.15
N VAL A 246 9.91 -3.28 -1.09
CA VAL A 246 9.14 -3.40 0.16
C VAL A 246 8.67 -4.85 0.27
N ASP A 247 9.28 -5.58 1.19
CA ASP A 247 8.92 -6.96 1.49
C ASP A 247 8.09 -7.00 2.78
N ILE A 248 6.93 -7.64 2.73
CA ILE A 248 6.15 -7.97 3.93
C ILE A 248 5.97 -9.48 3.96
N SER A 249 6.49 -10.10 5.02
CA SER A 249 6.45 -11.56 5.16
C SER A 249 5.02 -12.09 5.07
N GLY A 250 4.79 -13.06 4.18
CA GLY A 250 3.46 -13.58 3.87
C GLY A 250 2.72 -12.87 2.74
N LEU A 251 3.11 -11.65 2.36
CA LEU A 251 2.51 -10.92 1.24
C LEU A 251 3.39 -10.95 -0.02
N GLY A 252 4.71 -11.02 0.12
CA GLY A 252 5.67 -10.97 -0.98
C GLY A 252 6.42 -9.64 -1.03
N THR A 253 6.90 -9.27 -2.22
CA THR A 253 7.76 -8.10 -2.43
C THR A 253 7.20 -7.18 -3.50
N LEU A 254 6.96 -5.94 -3.15
CA LEU A 254 6.67 -4.83 -4.06
C LEU A 254 8.00 -4.18 -4.48
N ARG A 255 8.27 -4.11 -5.78
CA ARG A 255 9.53 -3.60 -6.32
C ARG A 255 9.27 -2.54 -7.39
N ASN A 256 9.97 -1.40 -7.29
CA ASN A 256 9.86 -0.30 -8.26
C ASN A 256 11.20 0.41 -8.41
N THR A 257 11.52 0.86 -9.62
CA THR A 257 12.69 1.67 -9.92
C THR A 257 12.31 3.13 -10.04
N PHE A 258 13.12 4.01 -9.45
CA PHE A 258 12.92 5.46 -9.45
C PHE A 258 13.65 6.08 -10.65
N VAL A 259 12.95 6.87 -11.44
CA VAL A 259 13.51 7.53 -12.63
C VAL A 259 13.16 9.03 -12.61
N ARG A 260 14.06 9.88 -13.05
CA ARG A 260 13.73 11.30 -13.23
C ARG A 260 12.94 11.51 -14.52
N ALA A 261 11.97 12.45 -14.46
CA ALA A 261 11.21 12.89 -15.62
C ALA A 261 12.11 13.51 -16.68
#